data_d5726b783a3fc8fb45374661ddc6f155
#
_entry.id   d5726b783a3fc8fb45374661ddc6f155
#
_cell.length_a   1.000
_cell.length_b   1.000
_cell.length_c   1.000
_cell.angle_alpha   90.00
_cell.angle_beta   90.00
_cell.angle_gamma   90.00
#
_symmetry.space_group_name_H-M   'P 1'
#
loop_
_entity.id
_entity.type
_entity.pdbx_description
1 polymer ?
#
loop_
_entity_poly.entity_id
_entity_poly.type
_entity_poly.pdbx_seq_one_letter_code
_entity_poly.pdbx_strand_id
1 'polypeptide(L)'
;KFLGTPFAQFLKFSSEIRPLYYINDKQQIAGRLMAGVIWAYGNKTIAPYNEQFYVGGANSIRAFTVRSIGPGRFHPAENAAYSYVDETGDIKLEANLEYRFRIFSNLFGGNLNGALFLDAGNVWLMRKDEARPDAQFTFNKFFDNIALGTGLGIRYDLSFLVLRLDWGVALHVPYETGISKYYNIPSFKDGMGIHFAIGYPF
;
A
#
# COMPACT_ATOMS: atom_id res chain seq x y z
N LYS A 1 14.39 19.43 -25.00
CA LYS A 1 15.78 19.09 -24.66
C LYS A 1 16.37 20.26 -23.88
N PHE A 2 17.07 19.99 -22.82
CA PHE A 2 17.86 21.00 -22.10
C PHE A 2 19.36 20.69 -22.36
N LEU A 3 20.08 21.67 -22.87
CA LEU A 3 21.50 21.53 -23.28
C LEU A 3 21.76 20.29 -24.17
N GLY A 4 20.83 19.98 -25.08
CA GLY A 4 20.94 18.82 -25.98
C GLY A 4 20.47 17.49 -25.39
N THR A 5 20.29 17.37 -24.09
CA THR A 5 19.88 16.13 -23.41
C THR A 5 18.34 16.04 -23.30
N PRO A 6 17.72 14.92 -23.68
CA PRO A 6 16.29 14.70 -23.46
C PRO A 6 16.02 14.53 -21.97
N PHE A 7 15.08 15.30 -21.41
CA PHE A 7 14.63 15.18 -20.03
C PHE A 7 13.21 14.59 -19.98
N ALA A 8 12.87 13.95 -18.88
CA ALA A 8 11.52 13.46 -18.63
C ALA A 8 10.57 14.63 -18.34
N GLN A 9 9.39 14.59 -18.96
CA GLN A 9 8.30 15.54 -18.72
C GLN A 9 7.12 14.76 -18.20
N PHE A 10 6.58 15.15 -17.07
CA PHE A 10 5.42 14.50 -16.47
C PHE A 10 4.59 15.49 -15.66
N LEU A 11 3.32 15.17 -15.50
CA LEU A 11 2.41 15.81 -14.57
C LEU A 11 2.00 14.78 -13.52
N LYS A 12 2.17 15.12 -12.24
CA LYS A 12 1.81 14.27 -11.11
C LYS A 12 0.75 14.97 -10.27
N PHE A 13 -0.34 14.27 -10.02
CA PHE A 13 -1.39 14.71 -9.11
C PHE A 13 -1.63 13.63 -8.08
N SER A 14 -1.81 14.02 -6.82
CA SER A 14 -2.22 13.12 -5.75
C SER A 14 -3.14 13.85 -4.78
N SER A 15 -4.11 13.14 -4.25
CA SER A 15 -5.05 13.62 -3.25
C SER A 15 -5.18 12.58 -2.15
N GLU A 16 -5.29 13.06 -0.92
CA GLU A 16 -5.42 12.22 0.26
C GLU A 16 -6.43 12.84 1.24
N ILE A 17 -7.31 11.99 1.78
CA ILE A 17 -8.30 12.37 2.80
C ILE A 17 -8.09 11.44 3.99
N ARG A 18 -7.99 12.03 5.19
CA ARG A 18 -7.77 11.32 6.47
C ARG A 18 -8.89 11.63 7.48
N PRO A 19 -10.04 10.96 7.39
CA PRO A 19 -11.08 11.11 8.38
C PRO A 19 -10.66 10.49 9.71
N LEU A 20 -11.01 11.17 10.82
CA LEU A 20 -10.81 10.69 12.17
C LEU A 20 -12.12 10.87 12.94
N TYR A 21 -12.62 9.79 13.51
CA TYR A 21 -13.85 9.78 14.29
C TYR A 21 -13.58 9.25 15.70
N TYR A 22 -13.87 10.06 16.72
CA TYR A 22 -13.76 9.68 18.13
C TYR A 22 -15.09 9.06 18.60
N ILE A 23 -15.05 7.79 18.98
CA ILE A 23 -16.19 7.11 19.60
C ILE A 23 -16.30 7.55 21.07
N ASN A 24 -15.16 7.61 21.76
CA ASN A 24 -15.00 8.12 23.11
C ASN A 24 -13.51 8.43 23.37
N ASP A 25 -13.14 8.86 24.59
CA ASP A 25 -11.76 9.23 24.97
C ASP A 25 -10.73 8.08 24.85
N LYS A 26 -11.19 6.85 24.69
CA LYS A 26 -10.35 5.65 24.62
C LYS A 26 -10.41 4.92 23.28
N GLN A 27 -11.33 5.32 22.41
CA GLN A 27 -11.59 4.61 21.16
C GLN A 27 -11.81 5.58 20.01
N GLN A 28 -11.18 5.29 18.88
CA GLN A 28 -11.32 6.09 17.66
C GLN A 28 -11.22 5.22 16.41
N ILE A 29 -11.84 5.69 15.34
CA ILE A 29 -11.69 5.13 13.99
C ILE A 29 -10.95 6.15 13.16
N ALA A 30 -9.84 5.74 12.58
CA ALA A 30 -9.07 6.52 11.63
C ALA A 30 -9.18 5.89 10.24
N GLY A 31 -9.37 6.72 9.22
CA GLY A 31 -9.39 6.29 7.83
C GLY A 31 -8.38 7.06 7.00
N ARG A 32 -8.00 6.50 5.86
CA ARG A 32 -7.27 7.19 4.81
C ARG A 32 -7.77 6.71 3.45
N LEU A 33 -8.01 7.65 2.56
CA LEU A 33 -8.25 7.40 1.14
C LEU A 33 -7.22 8.19 0.36
N MET A 34 -6.47 7.52 -0.50
CA MET A 34 -5.45 8.14 -1.34
C MET A 34 -5.66 7.75 -2.80
N ALA A 35 -5.64 8.74 -3.68
CA ALA A 35 -5.62 8.56 -5.12
C ALA A 35 -4.48 9.38 -5.73
N GLY A 36 -3.77 8.80 -6.70
CA GLY A 36 -2.69 9.48 -7.39
C GLY A 36 -2.61 9.07 -8.84
N VAL A 37 -2.17 9.99 -9.70
CA VAL A 37 -1.91 9.76 -11.11
C VAL A 37 -0.66 10.51 -11.54
N ILE A 38 0.16 9.89 -12.36
CA ILE A 38 1.31 10.50 -13.01
C ILE A 38 1.23 10.24 -14.52
N TRP A 39 1.31 11.31 -15.29
CA TRP A 39 1.24 11.24 -16.74
C TRP A 39 2.55 11.75 -17.33
N ALA A 40 3.32 10.83 -17.92
CA ALA A 40 4.51 11.17 -18.69
C ALA A 40 4.14 11.55 -20.14
N TYR A 41 4.76 12.61 -20.63
CA TYR A 41 4.51 13.14 -21.98
C TYR A 41 5.82 13.63 -22.63
N GLY A 42 5.72 14.03 -23.89
CA GLY A 42 6.86 14.61 -24.62
C GLY A 42 7.94 13.58 -24.96
N ASN A 43 9.15 13.75 -24.44
CA ASN A 43 10.32 12.95 -24.82
C ASN A 43 10.33 11.52 -24.24
N LYS A 44 9.52 11.28 -23.20
CA LYS A 44 9.43 9.97 -22.50
C LYS A 44 7.97 9.60 -22.30
N THR A 45 7.69 8.33 -22.42
CA THR A 45 6.35 7.75 -22.18
C THR A 45 6.20 7.15 -20.79
N ILE A 46 7.31 7.03 -20.05
CA ILE A 46 7.37 6.47 -18.71
C ILE A 46 7.95 7.55 -17.79
N ALA A 47 7.30 7.76 -16.65
CA ALA A 47 7.76 8.66 -15.61
C ALA A 47 9.05 8.12 -14.94
N PRO A 48 9.91 9.00 -14.39
CA PRO A 48 11.06 8.54 -13.62
C PRO A 48 10.64 7.61 -12.49
N TYR A 49 11.40 6.54 -12.28
CA TYR A 49 11.11 5.50 -11.29
C TYR A 49 10.85 6.05 -9.87
N ASN A 50 11.66 6.99 -9.41
CA ASN A 50 11.53 7.63 -8.10
C ASN A 50 10.27 8.51 -7.95
N GLU A 51 9.61 8.86 -9.04
CA GLU A 51 8.36 9.62 -9.05
C GLU A 51 7.12 8.72 -9.16
N GLN A 52 7.28 7.48 -9.61
CA GLN A 52 6.17 6.53 -9.73
C GLN A 52 5.60 6.16 -8.36
N PHE A 53 4.31 5.82 -8.36
CA PHE A 53 3.62 5.37 -7.16
C PHE A 53 3.93 3.90 -6.85
N TYR A 54 3.85 3.56 -5.57
CA TYR A 54 3.94 2.20 -5.06
C TYR A 54 2.99 2.00 -3.87
N VAL A 55 2.75 0.75 -3.50
CA VAL A 55 2.01 0.34 -2.31
C VAL A 55 2.82 -0.65 -1.49
N GLY A 56 2.33 -0.95 -0.28
CA GLY A 56 2.97 -1.84 0.70
C GLY A 56 3.84 -1.10 1.72
N GLY A 57 4.15 -1.79 2.79
CA GLY A 57 4.93 -1.28 3.92
C GLY A 57 4.10 -0.66 5.04
N ALA A 58 4.79 -0.26 6.10
CA ALA A 58 4.20 0.16 7.37
C ALA A 58 3.18 1.33 7.28
N ASN A 59 3.29 2.21 6.28
CA ASN A 59 2.43 3.37 6.09
C ASN A 59 1.54 3.27 4.83
N SER A 60 1.33 2.05 4.34
CA SER A 60 0.51 1.75 3.17
C SER A 60 -0.33 0.50 3.45
N ILE A 61 -0.27 -0.55 2.63
CA ILE A 61 -0.94 -1.82 2.87
C ILE A 61 -0.04 -2.71 3.72
N ARG A 62 -0.27 -2.75 5.02
CA ARG A 62 0.64 -3.32 6.04
C ARG A 62 0.83 -4.84 5.99
N ALA A 63 0.02 -5.55 5.24
CA ALA A 63 0.20 -6.98 5.02
C ALA A 63 1.32 -7.30 4.00
N PHE A 64 1.80 -6.30 3.27
CA PHE A 64 2.74 -6.46 2.15
C PHE A 64 4.00 -5.65 2.37
N THR A 65 5.12 -6.15 1.86
CA THR A 65 6.38 -5.39 1.83
C THR A 65 6.27 -4.21 0.87
N VAL A 66 7.15 -3.23 1.05
CA VAL A 66 7.20 -2.06 0.16
C VAL A 66 7.44 -2.51 -1.27
N ARG A 67 6.61 -2.00 -2.22
CA ARG A 67 6.75 -2.27 -3.66
C ARG A 67 6.66 -3.74 -4.05
N SER A 68 5.86 -4.53 -3.34
CA SER A 68 5.66 -5.95 -3.65
C SER A 68 4.32 -6.25 -4.35
N ILE A 69 3.50 -5.23 -4.59
CA ILE A 69 2.16 -5.37 -5.19
C ILE A 69 2.01 -4.43 -6.38
N GLY A 70 1.45 -4.97 -7.46
CA GLY A 70 1.18 -4.27 -8.71
C GLY A 70 2.36 -4.36 -9.68
N PRO A 71 2.33 -3.62 -10.79
CA PRO A 71 1.15 -2.87 -11.27
C PRO A 71 0.04 -3.80 -11.76
N GLY A 72 -1.20 -3.50 -11.38
CA GLY A 72 -2.37 -4.29 -11.73
C GLY A 72 -2.27 -5.73 -11.22
N ARG A 73 -2.42 -6.71 -12.12
CA ARG A 73 -2.28 -8.14 -11.82
C ARG A 73 -0.90 -8.71 -12.21
N PHE A 74 -0.02 -7.86 -12.70
CA PHE A 74 1.33 -8.29 -13.05
C PHE A 74 2.08 -8.71 -11.77
N HIS A 75 2.75 -9.85 -11.87
CA HIS A 75 3.70 -10.32 -10.87
C HIS A 75 4.80 -11.11 -11.59
N PRO A 76 6.07 -10.80 -11.38
CA PRO A 76 7.15 -11.54 -12.02
C PRO A 76 7.19 -12.98 -11.50
N ALA A 77 7.47 -13.94 -12.36
CA ALA A 77 7.65 -15.32 -11.94
C ALA A 77 8.81 -15.44 -10.93
N GLU A 78 8.66 -16.28 -9.91
CA GLU A 78 9.65 -16.43 -8.83
C GLU A 78 11.09 -16.67 -9.31
N ASN A 79 11.26 -17.33 -10.46
CA ASN A 79 12.56 -17.63 -11.07
C ASN A 79 12.97 -16.66 -12.19
N ALA A 80 12.21 -15.56 -12.38
CA ALA A 80 12.57 -14.59 -13.39
C ALA A 80 13.77 -13.77 -12.95
N ALA A 81 14.62 -13.38 -13.92
CA ALA A 81 15.76 -12.49 -13.68
C ALA A 81 15.35 -11.13 -13.07
N TYR A 82 14.05 -10.83 -13.08
CA TYR A 82 13.44 -9.59 -12.61
C TYR A 82 12.59 -9.78 -11.34
N SER A 83 12.69 -10.90 -10.63
CA SER A 83 11.92 -11.15 -9.39
C SER A 83 12.20 -10.16 -8.26
N TYR A 84 13.28 -9.40 -8.38
CA TYR A 84 13.67 -8.32 -7.44
C TYR A 84 13.32 -6.92 -7.95
N VAL A 85 12.57 -6.78 -9.04
CA VAL A 85 12.17 -5.46 -9.54
C VAL A 85 11.06 -4.92 -8.66
N ASP A 86 11.27 -3.74 -8.10
CA ASP A 86 10.28 -3.03 -7.33
C ASP A 86 9.03 -2.70 -8.17
N GLU A 87 7.88 -3.09 -7.70
CA GLU A 87 6.61 -2.89 -8.37
C GLU A 87 6.13 -1.44 -8.20
N THR A 88 6.02 -0.72 -9.30
CA THR A 88 5.60 0.69 -9.35
C THR A 88 4.56 0.92 -10.45
N GLY A 89 3.80 2.02 -10.35
CA GLY A 89 2.76 2.34 -11.33
C GLY A 89 2.55 3.84 -11.53
N ASP A 90 1.75 4.14 -12.54
CA ASP A 90 1.36 5.51 -12.91
C ASP A 90 0.10 5.97 -12.18
N ILE A 91 -0.75 5.03 -11.75
CA ILE A 91 -1.99 5.27 -11.02
C ILE A 91 -1.89 4.56 -9.68
N LYS A 92 -2.31 5.21 -8.60
CA LYS A 92 -2.40 4.64 -7.25
C LYS A 92 -3.79 4.86 -6.69
N LEU A 93 -4.38 3.81 -6.12
CA LEU A 93 -5.55 3.91 -5.25
C LEU A 93 -5.27 3.11 -3.98
N GLU A 94 -5.55 3.72 -2.83
CA GLU A 94 -5.33 3.11 -1.52
C GLU A 94 -6.41 3.56 -0.54
N ALA A 95 -6.91 2.62 0.24
CA ALA A 95 -7.86 2.83 1.33
C ALA A 95 -7.38 2.10 2.58
N ASN A 96 -7.37 2.78 3.71
CA ASN A 96 -6.98 2.22 5.00
C ASN A 96 -8.05 2.56 6.03
N LEU A 97 -8.35 1.62 6.88
CA LEU A 97 -9.25 1.78 8.03
C LEU A 97 -8.57 1.20 9.27
N GLU A 98 -8.58 1.95 10.36
CA GLU A 98 -7.95 1.53 11.60
C GLU A 98 -8.85 1.89 12.79
N TYR A 99 -9.26 0.86 13.55
CA TYR A 99 -9.90 1.03 14.84
C TYR A 99 -8.82 0.99 15.93
N ARG A 100 -8.71 2.07 16.70
CA ARG A 100 -7.73 2.27 17.78
C ARG A 100 -8.44 2.26 19.13
N PHE A 101 -7.88 1.56 20.10
CA PHE A 101 -8.44 1.49 21.45
C PHE A 101 -7.36 1.47 22.53
N ARG A 102 -7.64 2.07 23.68
CA ARG A 102 -6.74 2.08 24.82
C ARG A 102 -6.73 0.74 25.52
N ILE A 103 -5.54 0.15 25.70
CA ILE A 103 -5.34 -1.07 26.50
C ILE A 103 -4.97 -0.67 27.92
N PHE A 104 -3.91 0.12 28.09
CA PHE A 104 -3.46 0.62 29.40
C PHE A 104 -3.17 2.12 29.31
N SER A 105 -3.60 2.85 30.35
CA SER A 105 -3.23 4.24 30.55
C SER A 105 -2.07 4.33 31.52
N ASN A 106 -1.14 5.26 31.25
CA ASN A 106 -0.01 5.58 32.12
C ASN A 106 0.90 4.35 32.45
N LEU A 107 1.12 3.47 31.46
CA LEU A 107 2.05 2.36 31.57
C LEU A 107 3.48 2.92 31.36
N PHE A 108 4.33 2.91 32.41
CA PHE A 108 5.70 3.45 32.39
C PHE A 108 5.82 4.85 31.77
N GLY A 109 4.86 5.75 32.07
CA GLY A 109 4.84 7.13 31.56
C GLY A 109 4.23 7.32 30.17
N GLY A 110 3.75 6.25 29.54
CA GLY A 110 3.07 6.27 28.23
C GLY A 110 1.71 5.57 28.25
N ASN A 111 1.03 5.62 27.12
CA ASN A 111 -0.23 4.93 26.93
C ASN A 111 -0.05 3.76 25.95
N LEU A 112 -0.50 2.58 26.33
CA LEU A 112 -0.52 1.42 25.44
C LEU A 112 -1.88 1.33 24.75
N ASN A 113 -1.88 1.43 23.41
CA ASN A 113 -3.07 1.33 22.59
C ASN A 113 -2.97 0.11 21.66
N GLY A 114 -4.10 -0.55 21.44
CA GLY A 114 -4.28 -1.57 20.41
C GLY A 114 -4.86 -0.97 19.14
N ALA A 115 -4.66 -1.64 18.04
CA ALA A 115 -5.30 -1.32 16.77
C ALA A 115 -5.71 -2.57 16.00
N LEU A 116 -6.85 -2.49 15.33
CA LEU A 116 -7.28 -3.42 14.30
C LEU A 116 -7.34 -2.64 12.99
N PHE A 117 -6.84 -3.23 11.91
CA PHE A 117 -6.82 -2.52 10.64
C PHE A 117 -7.24 -3.37 9.45
N LEU A 118 -7.71 -2.67 8.43
CA LEU A 118 -8.02 -3.19 7.11
C LEU A 118 -7.43 -2.23 6.08
N ASP A 119 -6.55 -2.75 5.23
CA ASP A 119 -5.86 -1.99 4.19
C ASP A 119 -6.15 -2.58 2.82
N ALA A 120 -6.43 -1.72 1.84
CA ALA A 120 -6.72 -2.12 0.47
C ALA A 120 -6.06 -1.15 -0.51
N GLY A 121 -5.61 -1.63 -1.66
CA GLY A 121 -5.08 -0.77 -2.70
C GLY A 121 -4.24 -1.50 -3.72
N ASN A 122 -3.82 -0.75 -4.73
CA ASN A 122 -2.90 -1.21 -5.77
C ASN A 122 -2.32 -0.01 -6.53
N VAL A 123 -1.37 -0.28 -7.40
CA VAL A 123 -0.89 0.62 -8.44
C VAL A 123 -1.15 0.01 -9.83
N TRP A 124 -1.26 0.83 -10.85
CA TRP A 124 -1.47 0.40 -12.24
C TRP A 124 -0.67 1.25 -13.20
N LEU A 125 -0.40 0.71 -14.38
CA LEU A 125 0.10 1.48 -15.50
C LEU A 125 -1.06 2.19 -16.21
N MET A 126 -0.81 3.39 -16.68
CA MET A 126 -1.77 4.12 -17.51
C MET A 126 -1.81 3.57 -18.94
N ARG A 127 -0.68 3.08 -19.44
CA ARG A 127 -0.52 2.54 -20.79
C ARG A 127 -0.26 1.04 -20.75
N LYS A 128 -0.66 0.36 -21.82
CA LYS A 128 -0.32 -1.05 -22.03
C LYS A 128 1.19 -1.21 -22.12
N ASP A 129 1.72 -2.19 -21.42
CA ASP A 129 3.11 -2.60 -21.44
C ASP A 129 3.18 -4.11 -21.77
N GLU A 130 3.84 -4.45 -22.88
CA GLU A 130 3.93 -5.85 -23.32
C GLU A 130 4.83 -6.70 -22.41
N ALA A 131 5.80 -6.06 -21.75
CA ALA A 131 6.66 -6.72 -20.76
C ALA A 131 5.95 -6.98 -19.42
N ARG A 132 4.85 -6.26 -19.15
CA ARG A 132 4.05 -6.38 -17.93
C ARG A 132 2.57 -6.56 -18.29
N PRO A 133 2.18 -7.76 -18.73
CA PRO A 133 0.79 -8.07 -19.07
C PRO A 133 -0.12 -7.88 -17.85
N ASP A 134 -1.37 -7.45 -18.09
CA ASP A 134 -2.39 -7.15 -17.05
C ASP A 134 -2.01 -6.05 -16.03
N ALA A 135 -0.96 -5.27 -16.30
CA ALA A 135 -0.54 -4.14 -15.47
C ALA A 135 -1.40 -2.88 -15.66
N GLN A 136 -2.13 -2.78 -16.78
CA GLN A 136 -2.93 -1.61 -17.13
C GLN A 136 -4.21 -1.51 -16.30
N PHE A 137 -4.59 -0.29 -15.93
CA PHE A 137 -5.85 -0.03 -15.23
C PHE A 137 -7.06 -0.40 -16.10
N THR A 138 -8.00 -1.20 -15.55
CA THR A 138 -9.25 -1.58 -16.19
C THR A 138 -10.38 -1.61 -15.16
N PHE A 139 -11.54 -1.00 -15.49
CA PHE A 139 -12.68 -0.93 -14.57
C PHE A 139 -13.37 -2.27 -14.32
N ASN A 140 -13.47 -3.10 -15.35
CA ASN A 140 -14.21 -4.37 -15.29
C ASN A 140 -13.60 -5.45 -14.39
N LYS A 141 -12.35 -5.28 -13.98
CA LYS A 141 -11.65 -6.18 -13.03
C LYS A 141 -11.13 -5.42 -11.80
N PHE A 142 -11.75 -4.29 -11.47
CA PHE A 142 -11.23 -3.39 -10.44
C PHE A 142 -11.06 -4.08 -9.08
N PHE A 143 -12.09 -4.80 -8.62
CA PHE A 143 -12.05 -5.47 -7.31
C PHE A 143 -11.07 -6.66 -7.28
N ASP A 144 -10.90 -7.37 -8.38
CA ASP A 144 -9.91 -8.47 -8.49
C ASP A 144 -8.47 -7.94 -8.51
N ASN A 145 -8.30 -6.66 -8.85
CA ASN A 145 -7.01 -5.99 -8.94
C ASN A 145 -6.62 -5.28 -7.63
N ILE A 146 -7.46 -5.29 -6.59
CA ILE A 146 -7.18 -4.64 -5.31
C ILE A 146 -6.55 -5.65 -4.34
N ALA A 147 -5.32 -5.41 -3.93
CA ALA A 147 -4.73 -6.15 -2.80
C ALA A 147 -5.44 -5.79 -1.50
N LEU A 148 -5.71 -6.78 -0.66
CA LEU A 148 -6.41 -6.63 0.61
C LEU A 148 -5.60 -7.26 1.74
N GLY A 149 -5.43 -6.53 2.83
CA GLY A 149 -4.79 -7.01 4.03
C GLY A 149 -5.48 -6.53 5.29
N THR A 150 -5.34 -7.29 6.35
CA THR A 150 -5.85 -6.94 7.68
C THR A 150 -4.77 -7.21 8.72
N GLY A 151 -5.02 -6.83 9.97
CA GLY A 151 -4.07 -7.15 11.03
C GLY A 151 -4.34 -6.47 12.36
N LEU A 152 -3.39 -6.70 13.24
CA LEU A 152 -3.35 -6.19 14.60
C LEU A 152 -2.14 -5.27 14.76
N GLY A 153 -2.25 -4.28 15.64
CA GLY A 153 -1.12 -3.44 15.95
C GLY A 153 -1.10 -2.99 17.40
N ILE A 154 0.10 -2.72 17.89
CA ILE A 154 0.34 -2.14 19.20
C ILE A 154 0.99 -0.77 19.00
N ARG A 155 0.54 0.22 19.77
CA ARG A 155 1.06 1.60 19.78
C ARG A 155 1.41 1.95 21.21
N TYR A 156 2.68 2.25 21.44
CA TYR A 156 3.13 2.79 22.73
C TYR A 156 3.37 4.29 22.57
N ASP A 157 2.46 5.06 23.13
CA ASP A 157 2.41 6.53 22.99
C ASP A 157 3.04 7.18 24.23
N LEU A 158 4.20 7.79 24.02
CA LEU A 158 5.00 8.51 25.02
C LEU A 158 4.76 10.04 24.97
N SER A 159 3.71 10.53 24.32
CA SER A 159 3.39 11.94 24.09
C SER A 159 4.30 12.63 23.06
N PHE A 160 5.61 12.45 23.12
CA PHE A 160 6.58 12.99 22.15
C PHE A 160 6.96 11.99 21.05
N LEU A 161 6.66 10.72 21.24
CA LEU A 161 7.01 9.63 20.33
C LEU A 161 5.97 8.51 20.45
N VAL A 162 5.55 7.98 19.32
CA VAL A 162 4.71 6.77 19.24
C VAL A 162 5.54 5.65 18.64
N LEU A 163 5.78 4.58 19.38
CA LEU A 163 6.36 3.35 18.88
C LEU A 163 5.23 2.43 18.40
N ARG A 164 5.38 1.88 17.22
CA ARG A 164 4.35 1.07 16.57
C ARG A 164 4.90 -0.25 16.10
N LEU A 165 4.17 -1.33 16.42
CA LEU A 165 4.39 -2.66 15.90
C LEU A 165 3.09 -3.14 15.27
N ASP A 166 3.11 -3.42 13.97
CA ASP A 166 1.98 -3.95 13.21
C ASP A 166 2.27 -5.37 12.74
N TRP A 167 1.29 -6.25 12.92
CA TRP A 167 1.26 -7.59 12.37
C TRP A 167 0.14 -7.66 11.33
N GLY A 168 0.52 -7.66 10.05
CA GLY A 168 -0.38 -7.71 8.91
C GLY A 168 -0.53 -9.12 8.36
N VAL A 169 -1.72 -9.41 7.85
CA VAL A 169 -2.06 -10.65 7.17
C VAL A 169 -2.73 -10.31 5.84
N ALA A 170 -2.15 -10.78 4.74
CA ALA A 170 -2.74 -10.66 3.42
C ALA A 170 -4.00 -11.53 3.31
N LEU A 171 -5.06 -10.98 2.74
CA LEU A 171 -6.29 -11.69 2.45
C LEU A 171 -6.45 -11.96 0.95
N HIS A 172 -6.03 -11.00 0.12
CA HIS A 172 -6.10 -11.09 -1.33
C HIS A 172 -4.89 -10.43 -2.00
N VAL A 173 -4.35 -11.10 -3.01
CA VAL A 173 -3.36 -10.53 -3.95
C VAL A 173 -3.96 -10.47 -5.35
N PRO A 174 -3.63 -9.44 -6.16
CA PRO A 174 -4.21 -9.25 -7.49
C PRO A 174 -3.72 -10.25 -8.55
N TYR A 175 -2.63 -10.96 -8.29
CA TYR A 175 -2.05 -11.95 -9.20
C TYR A 175 -2.52 -13.38 -8.90
N GLU A 176 -2.26 -14.29 -9.82
CA GLU A 176 -2.67 -15.69 -9.70
C GLU A 176 -1.76 -16.46 -8.73
N THR A 177 -2.39 -17.13 -7.77
CA THR A 177 -1.72 -17.97 -6.75
C THR A 177 -2.07 -19.46 -6.90
N GLY A 178 -2.80 -19.84 -7.95
CA GLY A 178 -3.35 -21.19 -8.11
C GLY A 178 -4.64 -21.44 -7.32
N ILE A 179 -5.09 -20.47 -6.52
CA ILE A 179 -6.34 -20.56 -5.77
C ILE A 179 -7.42 -19.73 -6.48
N SER A 180 -8.48 -20.37 -6.92
CA SER A 180 -9.58 -19.75 -7.68
C SER A 180 -10.62 -19.01 -6.82
N LYS A 181 -10.36 -18.77 -5.54
CA LYS A 181 -11.23 -18.01 -4.63
C LYS A 181 -10.72 -16.58 -4.51
N TYR A 182 -11.61 -15.63 -4.10
CA TYR A 182 -11.23 -14.26 -3.84
C TYR A 182 -10.12 -14.16 -2.78
N TYR A 183 -10.26 -14.87 -1.66
CA TYR A 183 -9.19 -15.01 -0.66
C TYR A 183 -8.19 -16.04 -1.17
N ASN A 184 -7.16 -15.58 -1.86
CA ASN A 184 -6.28 -16.42 -2.67
C ASN A 184 -4.86 -16.59 -2.12
N ILE A 185 -4.65 -16.35 -0.82
CA ILE A 185 -3.35 -16.57 -0.18
C ILE A 185 -3.17 -18.07 0.11
N PRO A 186 -2.11 -18.71 -0.42
CA PRO A 186 -1.93 -20.16 -0.31
C PRO A 186 -1.72 -20.64 1.13
N SER A 187 -0.96 -19.91 1.91
CA SER A 187 -0.73 -20.24 3.32
C SER A 187 -0.67 -18.96 4.17
N PHE A 188 -1.02 -19.10 5.44
CA PHE A 188 -0.96 -18.00 6.40
C PHE A 188 0.45 -17.39 6.51
N LYS A 189 1.49 -18.20 6.38
CA LYS A 189 2.89 -17.74 6.45
C LYS A 189 3.29 -16.90 5.25
N ASP A 190 2.75 -17.21 4.07
CA ASP A 190 3.07 -16.49 2.82
C ASP A 190 2.44 -15.10 2.78
N GLY A 191 1.36 -14.89 3.53
CA GLY A 191 0.65 -13.63 3.61
C GLY A 191 0.95 -12.79 4.86
N MET A 192 1.98 -13.12 5.63
CA MET A 192 2.23 -12.48 6.93
C MET A 192 3.36 -11.44 6.85
N GLY A 193 3.10 -10.23 7.36
CA GLY A 193 4.08 -9.16 7.46
C GLY A 193 4.14 -8.57 8.87
N ILE A 194 5.35 -8.26 9.34
CA ILE A 194 5.57 -7.54 10.60
C ILE A 194 6.29 -6.24 10.28
N HIS A 195 5.75 -5.13 10.78
CA HIS A 195 6.32 -3.80 10.60
C HIS A 195 6.54 -3.11 11.93
N PHE A 196 7.77 -2.66 12.15
CA PHE A 196 8.09 -1.70 13.20
C PHE A 196 8.18 -0.30 12.60
N ALA A 197 7.56 0.68 13.24
CA ALA A 197 7.57 2.05 12.77
C ALA A 197 7.42 3.07 13.92
N ILE A 198 7.69 4.33 13.61
CA ILE A 198 7.54 5.47 14.51
C ILE A 198 6.37 6.33 13.99
N GLY A 199 5.49 6.76 14.89
CA GLY A 199 4.29 7.53 14.58
C GLY A 199 3.09 6.67 14.16
N TYR A 200 1.95 7.36 13.94
CA TYR A 200 0.75 6.73 13.39
C TYR A 200 0.91 6.52 11.87
N PRO A 201 0.25 5.51 11.26
CA PRO A 201 0.43 5.21 9.83
C PRO A 201 -0.16 6.30 8.92
N PHE A 202 -1.15 7.05 9.40
CA PHE A 202 -1.82 8.16 8.72
C PHE A 202 -2.60 9.00 9.73
#